data_335287a544c64e50014bf000e0f10ace
#
_entry.id   335287a544c64e50014bf000e0f10ace
#
_cell.length_a   1.000
_cell.length_b   1.000
_cell.length_c   1.000
_cell.angle_alpha   90.00
_cell.angle_beta   90.00
_cell.angle_gamma   90.00
#
_symmetry.space_group_name_H-M   'P 1'
#
loop_
_entity.id
_entity.type
_entity.pdbx_description
1 polymer ?
#
loop_
_entity_poly.entity_id
_entity_poly.type
_entity_poly.pdbx_seq_one_letter_code
_entity_poly.pdbx_strand_id
1 'polypeptide(L)'
;MPLITNGFESEAQLNDHFQEHGGDFRASNATDYEQMADAFLGGSKPETVHECIRSCGMKLRYDPADEAFGIIDRENIIKTYFKPVPCSSLPGALRASAKQSGRCHPCANNLVYFKTECKK
;
A
#
# COMPACT_ATOMS: atom_id res chain seq x y z
N MET A 1 10.84 -18.67 1.84
CA MET A 1 11.81 -17.69 2.37
C MET A 1 11.25 -17.04 3.61
N PRO A 2 12.06 -16.89 4.66
CA PRO A 2 11.60 -16.15 5.83
C PRO A 2 11.37 -14.68 5.51
N LEU A 3 10.37 -14.09 6.15
CA LEU A 3 10.07 -12.68 6.00
C LEU A 3 11.08 -11.83 6.79
N ILE A 4 11.31 -10.61 6.33
CA ILE A 4 12.11 -9.59 7.05
C ILE A 4 11.25 -8.98 8.17
N THR A 5 9.97 -8.76 7.88
CA THR A 5 8.98 -8.24 8.81
C THR A 5 8.21 -9.41 9.47
N ASN A 6 7.18 -9.08 10.24
CA ASN A 6 6.27 -10.08 10.79
C ASN A 6 5.09 -10.40 9.86
N GLY A 7 5.10 -9.86 8.64
CA GLY A 7 4.03 -10.09 7.67
C GLY A 7 2.73 -9.44 8.08
N PHE A 8 1.63 -9.85 7.43
CA PHE A 8 0.29 -9.40 7.80
C PHE A 8 -0.12 -9.99 9.15
N GLU A 9 -1.07 -9.34 9.82
CA GLU A 9 -1.47 -9.71 11.17
C GLU A 9 -2.02 -11.14 11.27
N SER A 10 -2.73 -11.60 10.22
CA SER A 10 -3.30 -12.95 10.18
C SER A 10 -3.43 -13.41 8.74
N GLU A 11 -3.67 -14.71 8.54
CA GLU A 11 -3.95 -15.25 7.21
C GLU A 11 -5.21 -14.64 6.61
N ALA A 12 -6.23 -14.37 7.43
CA ALA A 12 -7.46 -13.74 6.97
C ALA A 12 -7.18 -12.35 6.40
N GLN A 13 -6.38 -11.55 7.12
CA GLN A 13 -5.99 -10.21 6.66
C GLN A 13 -5.17 -10.30 5.37
N LEU A 14 -4.22 -11.22 5.31
CA LEU A 14 -3.41 -11.43 4.12
C LEU A 14 -4.28 -11.79 2.92
N ASN A 15 -5.20 -12.73 3.09
CA ASN A 15 -6.05 -13.18 1.99
C ASN A 15 -6.98 -12.06 1.50
N ASP A 16 -7.55 -11.28 2.41
CA ASP A 16 -8.41 -10.16 2.05
C ASP A 16 -7.64 -9.11 1.22
N HIS A 17 -6.44 -8.75 1.66
CA HIS A 17 -5.60 -7.80 0.93
C HIS A 17 -5.14 -8.36 -0.41
N PHE A 18 -4.81 -9.64 -0.46
CA PHE A 18 -4.41 -10.28 -1.72
C PHE A 18 -5.56 -10.30 -2.73
N GLN A 19 -6.76 -10.65 -2.31
CA GLN A 19 -7.92 -10.68 -3.19
C GLN A 19 -8.22 -9.30 -3.77
N GLU A 20 -8.05 -8.26 -2.96
CA GLU A 20 -8.34 -6.89 -3.37
C GLU A 20 -7.20 -6.26 -4.17
N HIS A 21 -5.95 -6.52 -3.83
CA HIS A 21 -4.81 -5.78 -4.36
C HIS A 21 -3.74 -6.62 -5.07
N GLY A 22 -3.80 -7.95 -4.95
CA GLY A 22 -2.75 -8.81 -5.50
C GLY A 22 -2.57 -8.67 -7.01
N GLY A 23 -3.66 -8.43 -7.72
CA GLY A 23 -3.63 -8.25 -9.18
C GLY A 23 -2.84 -7.03 -9.63
N ASP A 24 -2.79 -5.97 -8.81
CA ASP A 24 -2.04 -4.76 -9.11
C ASP A 24 -0.54 -5.02 -9.19
N PHE A 25 -0.06 -6.04 -8.48
CA PHE A 25 1.35 -6.41 -8.42
C PHE A 25 1.64 -7.70 -9.18
N ARG A 26 0.64 -8.27 -9.86
CA ARG A 26 0.75 -9.56 -10.56
C ARG A 26 1.24 -10.68 -9.65
N ALA A 27 0.85 -10.63 -8.39
CA ALA A 27 1.19 -11.66 -7.42
C ALA A 27 0.51 -12.98 -7.78
N SER A 28 1.26 -14.09 -7.75
CA SER A 28 0.76 -15.40 -8.13
C SER A 28 -0.19 -16.00 -7.10
N ASN A 29 0.01 -15.64 -5.83
CA ASN A 29 -0.78 -16.14 -4.71
C ASN A 29 -0.56 -15.23 -3.50
N ALA A 30 -1.25 -15.50 -2.40
CA ALA A 30 -1.17 -14.69 -1.19
C ALA A 30 0.26 -14.66 -0.61
N THR A 31 0.96 -15.77 -0.64
CA THR A 31 2.34 -15.84 -0.14
C THR A 31 3.26 -14.94 -0.95
N ASP A 32 3.14 -14.97 -2.28
CA ASP A 32 3.91 -14.11 -3.18
C ASP A 32 3.62 -12.64 -2.90
N TYR A 33 2.35 -12.29 -2.74
CA TYR A 33 1.92 -10.93 -2.40
C TYR A 33 2.53 -10.46 -1.08
N GLU A 34 2.49 -11.31 -0.05
CA GLU A 34 3.08 -10.98 1.25
C GLU A 34 4.58 -10.77 1.15
N GLN A 35 5.28 -11.58 0.36
CA GLN A 35 6.72 -11.41 0.16
C GLN A 35 7.05 -10.10 -0.55
N MET A 36 6.24 -9.69 -1.52
CA MET A 36 6.40 -8.40 -2.19
C MET A 36 6.21 -7.24 -1.22
N ALA A 37 5.16 -7.28 -0.39
CA ALA A 37 4.91 -6.28 0.63
C ALA A 37 6.03 -6.24 1.67
N ASP A 38 6.52 -7.40 2.07
CA ASP A 38 7.61 -7.56 3.04
C ASP A 38 8.90 -6.91 2.52
N ALA A 39 9.25 -7.18 1.28
CA ALA A 39 10.45 -6.59 0.67
C ALA A 39 10.32 -5.07 0.56
N PHE A 40 9.13 -4.59 0.18
CA PHE A 40 8.89 -3.16 0.03
C PHE A 40 8.95 -2.40 1.35
N LEU A 41 8.34 -2.96 2.39
CA LEU A 41 8.21 -2.28 3.70
C LEU A 41 9.34 -2.59 4.67
N GLY A 42 9.94 -3.78 4.57
CA GLY A 42 10.98 -4.23 5.48
C GLY A 42 12.39 -4.18 4.90
N GLY A 43 12.52 -4.11 3.60
CA GLY A 43 13.82 -4.07 2.92
C GLY A 43 14.47 -2.71 2.95
N SER A 44 15.68 -2.64 2.41
CA SER A 44 16.39 -1.36 2.26
C SER A 44 15.60 -0.42 1.37
N LYS A 45 15.54 0.85 1.75
CA LYS A 45 14.79 1.85 1.01
C LYS A 45 15.68 2.52 -0.03
N PRO A 46 15.38 2.39 -1.35
CA PRO A 46 16.04 3.21 -2.37
C PRO A 46 15.73 4.69 -2.15
N GLU A 47 16.61 5.57 -2.64
CA GLU A 47 16.43 7.02 -2.49
C GLU A 47 15.16 7.54 -3.17
N THR A 48 14.70 6.85 -4.22
CA THR A 48 13.51 7.23 -4.97
C THR A 48 12.21 6.92 -4.23
N VAL A 49 12.27 6.07 -3.20
CA VAL A 49 11.10 5.72 -2.39
C VAL A 49 10.94 6.73 -1.26
N HIS A 50 9.74 7.31 -1.16
CA HIS A 50 9.40 8.22 -0.08
C HIS A 50 9.04 7.44 1.18
N GLU A 51 9.42 7.98 2.34
CA GLU A 51 9.12 7.35 3.62
C GLU A 51 8.76 8.42 4.64
N CYS A 52 7.82 8.09 5.50
CA CYS A 52 7.52 8.89 6.68
C CYS A 52 7.12 7.98 7.84
N ILE A 53 7.19 8.53 9.05
CA ILE A 53 6.75 7.83 10.26
C ILE A 53 5.73 8.73 10.95
N ARG A 54 4.52 8.18 11.16
CA ARG A 54 3.47 8.89 11.90
C ARG A 54 3.83 9.00 13.37
N SER A 55 3.21 9.93 14.08
CA SER A 55 3.40 10.11 15.52
C SER A 55 3.09 8.84 16.31
N CYS A 56 2.20 7.98 15.81
CA CYS A 56 1.88 6.69 16.42
C CYS A 56 2.92 5.60 16.17
N GLY A 57 3.94 5.89 15.34
CA GLY A 57 5.00 4.94 15.01
C GLY A 57 4.79 4.14 13.74
N MET A 58 3.68 4.32 13.03
CA MET A 58 3.47 3.66 11.74
C MET A 58 4.38 4.25 10.68
N LYS A 59 5.04 3.37 9.91
CA LYS A 59 5.91 3.76 8.82
C LYS A 59 5.19 3.57 7.49
N LEU A 60 5.23 4.61 6.66
CA LEU A 60 4.62 4.62 5.34
C LEU A 60 5.71 4.72 4.29
N ARG A 61 5.58 3.96 3.21
CA ARG A 61 6.47 4.07 2.04
C ARG A 61 5.64 4.21 0.77
N TYR A 62 6.14 5.02 -0.15
CA TYR A 62 5.53 5.24 -1.47
C TYR A 62 6.61 5.25 -2.53
N ASP A 63 6.45 4.41 -3.56
CA ASP A 63 7.37 4.33 -4.70
C ASP A 63 6.71 4.93 -5.94
N PRO A 64 7.17 6.12 -6.40
CA PRO A 64 6.58 6.73 -7.59
C PRO A 64 6.87 5.98 -8.89
N ALA A 65 7.83 5.05 -8.91
CA ALA A 65 8.17 4.29 -10.10
C ALA A 65 7.05 3.34 -10.52
N ASP A 66 6.40 2.68 -9.54
CA ASP A 66 5.32 1.74 -9.80
C ASP A 66 4.03 2.10 -9.05
N GLU A 67 4.02 3.22 -8.36
CA GLU A 67 2.89 3.72 -7.60
C GLU A 67 2.53 2.86 -6.39
N ALA A 68 3.46 2.03 -5.92
CA ALA A 68 3.23 1.18 -4.74
C ALA A 68 3.22 2.01 -3.46
N PHE A 69 2.30 1.70 -2.57
CA PHE A 69 2.13 2.34 -1.27
C PHE A 69 1.89 1.27 -0.22
N GLY A 70 2.53 1.41 0.94
CA GLY A 70 2.32 0.47 2.03
C GLY A 70 2.50 1.10 3.39
N ILE A 71 1.93 0.44 4.39
CA ILE A 71 2.02 0.86 5.80
C ILE A 71 2.40 -0.35 6.64
N ILE A 72 3.39 -0.17 7.50
CA ILE A 72 3.80 -1.17 8.47
C ILE A 72 3.81 -0.52 9.85
N ASP A 73 3.36 -1.23 10.87
CA ASP A 73 3.30 -0.65 12.20
C ASP A 73 4.63 -0.81 12.94
N ARG A 74 4.70 -0.26 14.16
CA ARG A 74 5.92 -0.27 14.96
C ARG A 74 6.34 -1.66 15.45
N GLU A 75 5.45 -2.64 15.32
CA GLU A 75 5.71 -4.04 15.65
C GLU A 75 6.09 -4.86 14.43
N ASN A 76 6.35 -4.20 13.30
CA ASN A 76 6.68 -4.81 12.02
C ASN A 76 5.56 -5.69 11.44
N ILE A 77 4.31 -5.32 11.73
CA ILE A 77 3.14 -5.96 11.14
C ILE A 77 2.66 -5.13 9.97
N ILE A 78 2.54 -5.75 8.79
CA ILE A 78 2.10 -5.07 7.57
C ILE A 78 0.61 -4.79 7.69
N LYS A 79 0.23 -3.52 7.52
CA LYS A 79 -1.15 -3.07 7.62
C LYS A 79 -1.82 -3.00 6.25
N THR A 80 -1.12 -2.57 5.22
CA THR A 80 -1.63 -2.51 3.86
C THR A 80 -0.50 -2.42 2.84
N TYR A 81 -0.79 -2.83 1.60
CA TYR A 81 0.14 -2.73 0.47
C TYR A 81 -0.69 -2.75 -0.81
N PHE A 82 -0.73 -1.62 -1.51
CA PHE A 82 -1.57 -1.48 -2.70
C PHE A 82 -1.08 -0.34 -3.58
N LYS A 83 -1.70 -0.17 -4.74
CA LYS A 83 -1.44 0.97 -5.62
C LYS A 83 -2.60 1.95 -5.53
N PRO A 84 -2.42 3.10 -4.85
CA PRO A 84 -3.48 4.11 -4.74
C PRO A 84 -3.89 4.62 -6.11
N VAL A 85 -5.18 4.97 -6.25
CA VAL A 85 -5.73 5.48 -7.51
C VAL A 85 -6.37 6.85 -7.24
N PRO A 86 -5.83 7.94 -7.83
CA PRO A 86 -6.52 9.23 -7.72
C PRO A 86 -7.85 9.15 -8.47
N CYS A 87 -8.93 9.63 -7.84
CA CYS A 87 -10.24 9.62 -8.49
C CYS A 87 -10.24 10.38 -9.81
N SER A 88 -9.44 11.45 -9.89
CA SER A 88 -9.32 12.27 -11.09
C SER A 88 -8.71 11.51 -12.28
N SER A 89 -7.99 10.40 -12.04
CA SER A 89 -7.40 9.60 -13.11
C SER A 89 -8.40 8.64 -13.75
N LEU A 90 -9.58 8.47 -13.17
CA LEU A 90 -10.60 7.56 -13.68
C LEU A 90 -11.54 8.26 -14.65
N PRO A 91 -12.07 7.51 -15.66
CA PRO A 91 -13.15 8.04 -16.51
C PRO A 91 -14.34 8.46 -15.65
N GLY A 92 -15.07 9.48 -16.09
CA GLY A 92 -16.22 10.01 -15.35
C GLY A 92 -17.24 8.94 -14.99
N ALA A 93 -17.48 7.98 -15.88
CA ALA A 93 -18.44 6.90 -15.66
C ALA A 93 -18.06 5.99 -14.48
N LEU A 94 -16.75 5.83 -14.21
CA LEU A 94 -16.25 4.96 -13.16
C LEU A 94 -15.96 5.72 -11.86
N ARG A 95 -15.80 7.03 -11.95
CA ARG A 95 -15.34 7.85 -10.82
C ARG A 95 -16.30 7.84 -9.64
N ALA A 96 -17.58 8.00 -9.90
CA ALA A 96 -18.59 8.05 -8.86
C ALA A 96 -18.67 6.72 -8.09
N SER A 97 -18.66 5.60 -8.82
CA SER A 97 -18.68 4.27 -8.23
C SER A 97 -17.42 3.99 -7.40
N ALA A 98 -16.25 4.36 -7.93
CA ALA A 98 -14.98 4.17 -7.23
C ALA A 98 -14.91 5.02 -5.96
N LYS A 99 -15.40 6.26 -6.01
CA LYS A 99 -15.48 7.13 -4.84
C LYS A 99 -16.35 6.52 -3.75
N GLN A 100 -17.52 6.03 -4.14
CA GLN A 100 -18.49 5.48 -3.20
C GLN A 100 -17.96 4.21 -2.53
N SER A 101 -17.22 3.39 -3.26
CA SER A 101 -16.65 2.14 -2.74
C SER A 101 -15.28 2.30 -2.09
N GLY A 102 -14.72 3.52 -2.08
CA GLY A 102 -13.40 3.77 -1.50
C GLY A 102 -12.23 3.24 -2.31
N ARG A 103 -12.44 2.96 -3.61
CA ARG A 103 -11.38 2.44 -4.48
C ARG A 103 -10.51 3.50 -5.12
N CYS A 104 -10.80 4.78 -4.88
CA CYS A 104 -9.95 5.87 -5.30
C CYS A 104 -9.94 6.95 -4.23
N HIS A 105 -8.93 7.82 -4.26
CA HIS A 105 -8.80 8.90 -3.29
C HIS A 105 -8.97 10.26 -3.96
N PRO A 106 -9.34 11.30 -3.18
CA PRO A 106 -9.64 12.63 -3.73
C PRO A 106 -8.41 13.50 -3.99
N CYS A 107 -7.21 13.05 -3.60
CA CYS A 107 -6.01 13.85 -3.81
C CYS A 107 -5.65 13.95 -5.29
N ALA A 108 -4.93 15.02 -5.65
CA ALA A 108 -4.58 15.29 -7.05
C ALA A 108 -3.71 14.17 -7.66
N ASN A 109 -2.82 13.58 -6.85
CA ASN A 109 -1.95 12.50 -7.28
C ASN A 109 -1.53 11.66 -6.07
N ASN A 110 -0.77 10.60 -6.31
CA ASN A 110 -0.38 9.68 -5.26
C ASN A 110 0.69 10.24 -4.30
N LEU A 111 1.50 11.18 -4.75
CA LEU A 111 2.45 11.83 -3.85
C LEU A 111 1.71 12.69 -2.83
N VAL A 112 0.69 13.42 -3.26
CA VAL A 112 -0.15 14.21 -2.36
C VAL A 112 -0.89 13.28 -1.40
N TYR A 113 -1.41 12.18 -1.92
CA TYR A 113 -2.05 11.15 -1.09
C TYR A 113 -1.10 10.65 0.01
N PHE A 114 0.13 10.28 -0.37
CA PHE A 114 1.15 9.83 0.58
C PHE A 114 1.39 10.87 1.67
N LYS A 115 1.61 12.14 1.27
CA LYS A 115 1.86 13.22 2.22
C LYS A 115 0.69 13.44 3.17
N THR A 116 -0.53 13.31 2.66
CA THR A 116 -1.75 13.42 3.46
C THR A 116 -1.84 12.28 4.48
N GLU A 117 -1.56 11.07 4.04
CA GLU A 117 -1.56 9.89 4.92
C GLU A 117 -0.48 9.98 5.99
N CYS A 118 0.65 10.60 5.70
CA CYS A 118 1.72 10.80 6.67
C CYS A 118 1.29 11.66 7.88
N LYS A 119 0.34 12.56 7.67
CA LYS A 119 -0.12 13.49 8.71
C LYS A 119 -1.17 12.89 9.65
N LYS A 120 -1.68 11.73 9.31
CA LYS A 120 -2.66 11.04 10.15
C LYS A 120 -1.96 10.38 11.33
#